data_3e6be2ee5ed5dcc9db0cfcd9b573a973
#
_entry.id   3e6be2ee5ed5dcc9db0cfcd9b573a973
#
_cell.length_a   1.000
_cell.length_b   1.000
_cell.length_c   1.000
_cell.angle_alpha   90.00
_cell.angle_beta   90.00
_cell.angle_gamma   90.00
#
_symmetry.space_group_name_H-M   'P 1'
#
loop_
_entity.id
_entity.type
_entity.pdbx_description
1 polymer ?
#
loop_
_entity_poly.entity_id
_entity_poly.type
_entity_poly.pdbx_seq_one_letter_code
_entity_poly.pdbx_strand_id
1 'polypeptide(L)'
;LTWLRTKKTTKTEIIHQAAESLQDQLSYLFQNLADSLPSSQLGFLQAIINNETKFTSVAVISRYKLKSSAHVAKIKKALIDKDLIDYHNRQYNLNDPLFKLWLKTRYFV
;
A
#
# COMPACT_ATOMS: atom_id res chain seq x y z
N LEU A 1 -33.25 -13.75 17.92
CA LEU A 1 -32.39 -12.78 18.51
C LEU A 1 -31.01 -12.82 17.91
N THR A 2 -30.37 -11.67 17.81
CA THR A 2 -29.05 -11.49 17.20
C THR A 2 -28.02 -12.42 17.82
N TRP A 3 -28.10 -12.65 19.10
CA TRP A 3 -27.20 -13.50 19.85
C TRP A 3 -27.23 -14.97 19.38
N LEU A 4 -28.40 -15.47 19.08
CA LEU A 4 -28.56 -16.85 18.59
C LEU A 4 -28.02 -17.01 17.18
N ARG A 5 -28.13 -15.96 16.35
CA ARG A 5 -27.56 -15.97 15.02
C ARG A 5 -26.04 -16.04 15.07
N THR A 6 -25.42 -15.33 16.01
CA THR A 6 -23.98 -15.32 16.18
C THR A 6 -23.47 -16.74 16.47
N LYS A 7 -24.18 -17.54 17.23
CA LYS A 7 -23.81 -18.92 17.49
C LYS A 7 -23.75 -19.79 16.25
N LYS A 8 -24.53 -19.45 15.23
CA LYS A 8 -24.57 -20.22 13.98
C LYS A 8 -23.51 -19.77 12.97
N THR A 9 -22.82 -18.68 13.27
CA THR A 9 -21.76 -18.15 12.39
C THR A 9 -20.57 -19.10 12.39
N THR A 10 -20.09 -19.45 11.21
CA THR A 10 -18.94 -20.34 11.08
C THR A 10 -17.67 -19.62 11.51
N LYS A 11 -16.65 -20.41 11.87
CA LYS A 11 -15.34 -19.88 12.24
C LYS A 11 -14.72 -19.07 11.09
N THR A 12 -14.88 -19.53 9.86
CA THR A 12 -14.39 -18.84 8.67
C THR A 12 -15.06 -17.48 8.51
N GLU A 13 -16.38 -17.41 8.71
CA GLU A 13 -17.12 -16.15 8.62
C GLU A 13 -16.68 -15.16 9.68
N ILE A 14 -16.45 -15.63 10.91
CA ILE A 14 -15.97 -14.78 12.00
C ILE A 14 -14.61 -14.18 11.67
N ILE A 15 -13.69 -14.99 11.14
CA ILE A 15 -12.34 -14.53 10.74
C ILE A 15 -12.47 -13.50 9.62
N HIS A 16 -13.32 -13.75 8.65
CA HIS A 16 -13.53 -12.84 7.53
C HIS A 16 -14.10 -11.49 7.99
N GLN A 17 -15.09 -11.51 8.85
CA GLN A 17 -15.69 -10.30 9.42
C GLN A 17 -14.69 -9.53 10.28
N ALA A 18 -13.85 -10.22 11.04
CA ALA A 18 -12.81 -9.58 11.84
C ALA A 18 -11.77 -8.89 10.96
N ALA A 19 -11.39 -9.52 9.85
CA ALA A 19 -10.45 -8.93 8.89
C ALA A 19 -11.04 -7.67 8.24
N GLU A 20 -12.30 -7.69 7.84
CA GLU A 20 -12.98 -6.52 7.28
C GLU A 20 -13.07 -5.39 8.29
N SER A 21 -13.42 -5.70 9.54
CA SER A 21 -13.52 -4.72 10.61
C SER A 21 -12.17 -4.07 10.88
N LEU A 22 -11.10 -4.85 10.90
CA LEU A 22 -9.74 -4.33 11.08
C LEU A 22 -9.37 -3.40 9.92
N GLN A 23 -9.68 -3.79 8.69
CA GLN A 23 -9.43 -2.98 7.51
C GLN A 23 -10.14 -1.62 7.61
N ASP A 24 -11.39 -1.61 8.05
CA ASP A 24 -12.16 -0.39 8.21
C ASP A 24 -11.60 0.51 9.32
N GLN A 25 -11.18 -0.08 10.44
CA GLN A 25 -10.58 0.67 11.54
C GLN A 25 -9.26 1.31 11.13
N LEU A 26 -8.45 0.63 10.33
CA LEU A 26 -7.16 1.12 9.86
C LEU A 26 -7.28 2.10 8.71
N SER A 27 -8.44 2.15 8.04
CA SER A 27 -8.62 2.98 6.85
C SER A 27 -8.34 4.45 7.11
N TYR A 28 -8.76 4.97 8.26
CA TYR A 28 -8.50 6.34 8.65
C TYR A 28 -6.99 6.61 8.79
N LEU A 29 -6.28 5.70 9.45
CA LEU A 29 -4.84 5.84 9.62
C LEU A 29 -4.11 5.74 8.28
N PHE A 30 -4.51 4.83 7.43
CA PHE A 30 -3.93 4.66 6.10
C PHE A 30 -4.19 5.88 5.21
N GLN A 31 -5.40 6.45 5.29
CA GLN A 31 -5.71 7.66 4.54
C GLN A 31 -4.82 8.82 4.98
N ASN A 32 -4.64 9.01 6.28
CA ASN A 32 -3.76 10.05 6.80
C ASN A 32 -2.32 9.83 6.37
N LEU A 33 -1.85 8.59 6.40
CA LEU A 33 -0.50 8.26 5.95
C LEU A 33 -0.33 8.59 4.46
N ALA A 34 -1.25 8.14 3.63
CA ALA A 34 -1.19 8.40 2.19
C ALA A 34 -1.22 9.91 1.90
N ASP A 35 -2.10 10.65 2.59
CA ASP A 35 -2.22 12.10 2.40
C ASP A 35 -0.97 12.87 2.84
N SER A 36 -0.16 12.28 3.72
CA SER A 36 1.09 12.89 4.18
C SER A 36 2.24 12.72 3.18
N LEU A 37 2.09 11.84 2.20
CA LEU A 37 3.17 11.52 1.26
C LEU A 37 3.12 12.44 0.05
N PRO A 38 4.27 12.94 -0.43
CA PRO A 38 4.34 13.65 -1.71
C PRO A 38 3.84 12.77 -2.86
N SER A 39 3.32 13.40 -3.91
CA SER A 39 2.75 12.68 -5.05
C SER A 39 3.76 11.74 -5.72
N SER A 40 5.03 12.11 -5.76
CA SER A 40 6.06 11.26 -6.34
C SER A 40 6.31 10.00 -5.52
N GLN A 41 6.21 10.10 -4.19
CA GLN A 41 6.34 8.94 -3.31
C GLN A 41 5.14 8.02 -3.43
N LEU A 42 3.93 8.57 -3.50
CA LEU A 42 2.72 7.78 -3.77
C LEU A 42 2.80 7.09 -5.14
N GLY A 43 3.29 7.81 -6.15
CA GLY A 43 3.50 7.23 -7.48
C GLY A 43 4.47 6.06 -7.45
N PHE A 44 5.54 6.15 -6.66
CA PHE A 44 6.49 5.04 -6.51
C PHE A 44 5.84 3.83 -5.84
N LEU A 45 5.04 4.04 -4.80
CA LEU A 45 4.29 2.95 -4.16
C LEU A 45 3.34 2.28 -5.16
N GLN A 46 2.66 3.05 -5.99
CA GLN A 46 1.78 2.51 -7.02
C GLN A 46 2.58 1.68 -8.04
N ALA A 47 3.75 2.15 -8.44
CA ALA A 47 4.63 1.42 -9.35
C ALA A 47 5.04 0.06 -8.75
N ILE A 48 5.38 0.02 -7.47
CA ILE A 48 5.70 -1.24 -6.79
C ILE A 48 4.49 -2.17 -6.81
N ILE A 49 3.32 -1.67 -6.47
CA ILE A 49 2.08 -2.47 -6.44
C ILE A 49 1.77 -3.04 -7.82
N ASN A 50 2.05 -2.28 -8.89
CA ASN A 50 1.85 -2.72 -10.26
C ASN A 50 3.00 -3.58 -10.81
N ASN A 51 3.94 -3.98 -9.93
CA ASN A 51 5.07 -4.85 -10.28
C ASN A 51 6.03 -4.24 -11.31
N GLU A 52 6.16 -2.92 -11.32
CA GLU A 52 7.17 -2.28 -12.16
C GLU A 52 8.56 -2.58 -11.61
N THR A 53 9.54 -2.66 -12.51
CA THR A 53 10.92 -2.96 -12.13
C THR A 53 11.92 -1.92 -12.62
N LYS A 54 11.60 -1.21 -13.72
CA LYS A 54 12.51 -0.24 -14.34
C LYS A 54 12.14 1.18 -13.92
N PHE A 55 12.38 1.49 -12.65
CA PHE A 55 11.93 2.76 -12.06
C PHE A 55 12.61 3.99 -12.64
N THR A 56 13.76 3.85 -13.30
CA THR A 56 14.44 4.97 -13.92
C THR A 56 14.17 5.08 -15.43
N SER A 57 13.33 4.22 -15.98
CA SER A 57 12.94 4.33 -17.39
C SER A 57 12.02 5.55 -17.60
N VAL A 58 12.10 6.14 -18.79
CA VAL A 58 11.26 7.29 -19.13
C VAL A 58 9.77 6.94 -19.01
N ALA A 59 9.38 5.75 -19.44
CA ALA A 59 7.98 5.32 -19.40
C ALA A 59 7.44 5.25 -17.97
N VAL A 60 8.20 4.67 -17.06
CA VAL A 60 7.79 4.53 -15.65
C VAL A 60 7.80 5.89 -14.95
N ILE A 61 8.85 6.67 -15.15
CA ILE A 61 8.93 8.02 -14.58
C ILE A 61 7.73 8.87 -15.01
N SER A 62 7.39 8.83 -16.27
CA SER A 62 6.25 9.59 -16.80
C SER A 62 4.92 9.07 -16.28
N ARG A 63 4.73 7.74 -16.28
CA ARG A 63 3.47 7.12 -15.87
C ARG A 63 3.13 7.38 -14.40
N TYR A 64 4.13 7.33 -13.54
CA TYR A 64 3.93 7.46 -12.09
C TYR A 64 4.37 8.81 -11.53
N LYS A 65 4.72 9.75 -12.40
CA LYS A 65 5.09 11.12 -12.02
C LYS A 65 6.25 11.16 -11.04
N LEU A 66 7.31 10.41 -11.34
CA LEU A 66 8.48 10.29 -10.47
C LEU A 66 9.48 11.44 -10.66
N LYS A 67 9.20 12.37 -11.55
CA LYS A 67 9.97 13.57 -11.87
C LYS A 67 11.19 13.29 -12.74
N SER A 68 12.21 12.61 -12.23
CA SER A 68 13.43 12.31 -12.96
C SER A 68 14.12 11.07 -12.40
N SER A 69 15.06 10.52 -13.15
CA SER A 69 15.85 9.38 -12.67
C SER A 69 16.64 9.71 -11.41
N ALA A 70 17.20 10.94 -11.34
CA ALA A 70 17.91 11.39 -10.13
C ALA A 70 16.98 11.49 -8.92
N HIS A 71 15.74 11.94 -9.14
CA HIS A 71 14.75 12.05 -8.07
C HIS A 71 14.29 10.69 -7.55
N VAL A 72 14.30 9.66 -8.39
CA VAL A 72 13.93 8.30 -7.98
C VAL A 72 14.79 7.81 -6.80
N ALA A 73 16.09 8.09 -6.82
CA ALA A 73 16.98 7.73 -5.71
C ALA A 73 16.53 8.38 -4.39
N LYS A 74 16.11 9.64 -4.46
CA LYS A 74 15.61 10.38 -3.28
C LYS A 74 14.28 9.79 -2.79
N ILE A 75 13.39 9.40 -3.71
CA ILE A 75 12.13 8.75 -3.37
C ILE A 75 12.38 7.45 -2.62
N LYS A 76 13.26 6.59 -3.15
CA LYS A 76 13.62 5.31 -2.53
C LYS A 76 14.13 5.51 -1.12
N LYS A 77 15.07 6.43 -0.95
CA LYS A 77 15.64 6.72 0.37
C LYS A 77 14.58 7.21 1.35
N ALA A 78 13.73 8.15 0.92
CA ALA A 78 12.68 8.68 1.77
C ALA A 78 11.70 7.60 2.24
N LEU A 79 11.28 6.71 1.34
CA LEU A 79 10.34 5.65 1.67
C LEU A 79 10.97 4.59 2.57
N ILE A 80 12.25 4.28 2.37
CA ILE A 80 12.98 3.37 3.25
C ILE A 80 13.14 3.99 4.65
N ASP A 81 13.49 5.27 4.72
CA ASP A 81 13.63 5.98 5.99
C ASP A 81 12.32 6.06 6.78
N LYS A 82 11.19 6.06 6.08
CA LYS A 82 9.85 6.05 6.69
C LYS A 82 9.36 4.64 7.01
N ASP A 83 10.16 3.61 6.78
CA ASP A 83 9.79 2.21 6.97
C ASP A 83 8.59 1.76 6.14
N LEU A 84 8.35 2.37 5.00
CA LEU A 84 7.23 2.02 4.14
C LEU A 84 7.57 0.95 3.11
N ILE A 85 8.83 0.87 2.71
CA ILE A 85 9.30 -0.13 1.74
C ILE A 85 10.62 -0.73 2.21
N ASP A 86 10.93 -1.91 1.69
CA ASP A 86 12.26 -2.48 1.79
C ASP A 86 12.70 -3.03 0.43
N TYR A 87 13.99 -3.36 0.34
CA TYR A 87 14.58 -3.95 -0.85
C TYR A 87 15.08 -5.34 -0.50
N HIS A 88 14.42 -6.35 -1.07
CA HIS A 88 14.73 -7.74 -0.78
C HIS A 88 14.59 -8.57 -2.06
N ASN A 89 15.51 -9.50 -2.29
CA ASN A 89 15.51 -10.35 -3.48
C ASN A 89 15.47 -9.53 -4.78
N ARG A 90 16.21 -8.41 -4.81
CA ARG A 90 16.27 -7.49 -5.94
C ARG A 90 14.93 -6.85 -6.29
N GLN A 91 14.02 -6.79 -5.33
CA GLN A 91 12.71 -6.18 -5.51
C GLN A 91 12.40 -5.23 -4.36
N TYR A 92 11.68 -4.16 -4.67
CA TYR A 92 11.10 -3.28 -3.66
C TYR A 92 9.73 -3.81 -3.28
N ASN A 93 9.44 -3.84 -1.99
CA ASN A 93 8.16 -4.30 -1.47
C ASN A 93 7.67 -3.34 -0.39
N LEU A 94 6.34 -3.21 -0.27
CA LEU A 94 5.76 -2.50 0.86
C LEU A 94 5.91 -3.36 2.12
N ASN A 95 6.32 -2.72 3.23
CA ASN A 95 6.53 -3.42 4.49
C ASN A 95 5.24 -3.91 5.12
N ASP A 96 4.15 -3.14 4.96
CA ASP A 96 2.87 -3.46 5.57
C ASP A 96 1.91 -4.03 4.53
N PRO A 97 1.58 -5.34 4.60
CA PRO A 97 0.68 -5.94 3.65
C PRO A 97 -0.75 -5.40 3.73
N LEU A 98 -1.18 -4.91 4.90
CA LEU A 98 -2.51 -4.31 5.04
C LEU A 98 -2.57 -2.95 4.37
N PHE A 99 -1.52 -2.14 4.49
CA PHE A 99 -1.44 -0.86 3.79
C PHE A 99 -1.38 -1.07 2.28
N LYS A 100 -0.62 -2.06 1.83
CA LYS A 100 -0.56 -2.43 0.41
C LYS A 100 -1.94 -2.79 -0.13
N LEU A 101 -2.67 -3.64 0.60
CA LEU A 101 -4.02 -4.06 0.22
C LEU A 101 -4.96 -2.87 0.17
N TRP A 102 -4.89 -1.99 1.17
CA TRP A 102 -5.72 -0.80 1.23
C TRP A 102 -5.45 0.14 0.06
N LEU A 103 -4.18 0.41 -0.26
CA LEU A 103 -3.81 1.23 -1.41
C LEU A 103 -4.36 0.64 -2.71
N LYS A 104 -4.18 -0.66 -2.89
CA LYS A 104 -4.59 -1.36 -4.11
C LYS A 104 -6.11 -1.36 -4.29
N THR A 105 -6.86 -1.55 -3.23
CA THR A 105 -8.31 -1.76 -3.32
C THR A 105 -9.14 -0.52 -3.06
N ARG A 106 -8.61 0.47 -2.32
CA ARG A 106 -9.38 1.63 -1.89
C ARG A 106 -8.79 2.98 -2.31
N TYR A 107 -7.50 3.06 -2.55
CA TYR A 107 -6.84 4.34 -2.85
C TYR A 107 -6.51 4.49 -4.33
N PHE A 108 -5.86 3.52 -4.93
CA PHE A 108 -5.44 3.55 -6.34
C PHE A 108 -6.48 2.93 -7.28
N VAL A 109 -7.72 3.03 -6.96
CA VAL A 109 -8.81 2.52 -7.82
C VAL A 109 -9.18 3.47 -8.93
#